data_c0715baecea6f265539d96b537b056c2
#
_entry.id   c0715baecea6f265539d96b537b056c2
#
_cell.length_a   1.000
_cell.length_b   1.000
_cell.length_c   1.000
_cell.angle_alpha   90.00
_cell.angle_beta   90.00
_cell.angle_gamma   90.00
#
_symmetry.space_group_name_H-M   'P 1'
#
loop_
_entity.id
_entity.type
_entity.pdbx_description
1 polymer ?
#
loop_
_entity_poly.entity_id
_entity_poly.type
_entity_poly.pdbx_seq_one_letter_code
_entity_poly.pdbx_strand_id
1 'polypeptide(L)'
;VRTKEEPHAPYRYEAVAVIHKDLNINNVQELRGLKSCHTGVGRNVGYKIPITKLTDMGVLNNLHDPEYSARENELRALSSLFSKGCLVGTWSPDPAINRRLKETYSNMCALCEKPAVCDYPDIYSGYEGALRCLAHNGGEVAWTKVIYVKRFFGLPVGVSPAVPTGENPADFRYFCPDGSKLPIDANTKPCTWAARPWQGYMTNDQVDDVEAVQKELTDLGKLGEEEKADWWKDIMLLDQKTLAVPAPVALPEHHLKDAKYFDVIERNSGATDKSARWCVSSKKALDKCRALARAAYSRDVRPKFECSQEKTQDHCLKAIKAGDADLTILEGGSVLRATKEFNAAPIIAELYGSGSTDLGERPAIAIVQKSSSINKLEDLRGKKSCHSGYKSNFAGWLAPLRILKQNNLVNSEDDLIDFFSGSCAPGAPSGSKLCQQCAGNLASNDDRVRDAGKCKTNKEEAYVGNGALTCLLNGKGDVAFVPSTALNNTDSSRLELLCPNGGRAPIDQWQRCNLGLEPPRVIVSSAAKTANALEELTHGTLAASTLYSKRPDLLHLFGSWTDQPNLLFR
;
A
#
# COMPACT_ATOMS: atom_id res chain seq x y z
N VAL A 1 -21.51 -17.83 5.46
CA VAL A 1 -20.46 -18.33 6.37
C VAL A 1 -20.78 -17.89 7.80
N ARG A 2 -20.66 -18.79 8.79
CA ARG A 2 -20.87 -18.54 10.21
C ARG A 2 -19.66 -18.99 11.02
N THR A 3 -19.55 -18.53 12.27
CA THR A 3 -18.60 -19.13 13.23
C THR A 3 -19.24 -20.31 13.95
N LYS A 4 -18.43 -21.29 14.33
CA LYS A 4 -18.90 -22.46 15.14
C LYS A 4 -19.37 -22.05 16.53
N GLU A 5 -18.86 -20.95 17.09
CA GLU A 5 -19.28 -20.38 18.37
C GLU A 5 -20.70 -19.76 18.28
N GLU A 6 -21.00 -19.11 17.14
CA GLU A 6 -22.27 -18.43 16.91
C GLU A 6 -22.94 -18.86 15.59
N PRO A 7 -23.30 -20.16 15.45
CA PRO A 7 -23.81 -20.69 14.18
C PRO A 7 -25.20 -20.12 13.79
N HIS A 8 -25.93 -19.61 14.76
CA HIS A 8 -27.28 -19.06 14.58
C HIS A 8 -27.33 -17.52 14.68
N ALA A 9 -26.20 -16.86 14.96
CA ALA A 9 -26.19 -15.40 15.04
C ALA A 9 -26.55 -14.76 13.69
N PRO A 10 -27.46 -13.76 13.66
CA PRO A 10 -27.87 -13.12 12.41
C PRO A 10 -26.74 -12.34 11.75
N TYR A 11 -25.80 -11.82 12.54
CA TYR A 11 -24.70 -10.98 12.07
C TYR A 11 -23.35 -11.47 12.60
N ARG A 12 -22.29 -11.20 11.84
CA ARG A 12 -20.91 -11.52 12.22
C ARG A 12 -20.48 -10.81 13.51
N TYR A 13 -20.91 -9.56 13.66
CA TYR A 13 -20.84 -8.82 14.91
C TYR A 13 -21.81 -7.64 14.89
N GLU A 14 -22.16 -7.20 16.09
CA GLU A 14 -23.03 -6.07 16.34
C GLU A 14 -22.26 -5.02 17.14
N ALA A 15 -22.29 -3.77 16.65
CA ALA A 15 -21.64 -2.63 17.29
C ALA A 15 -22.60 -1.98 18.29
N VAL A 16 -22.09 -1.71 19.47
CA VAL A 16 -22.85 -1.09 20.56
C VAL A 16 -22.05 0.03 21.23
N ALA A 17 -22.77 0.97 21.80
CA ALA A 17 -22.24 1.91 22.78
C ALA A 17 -22.62 1.44 24.19
N VAL A 18 -21.69 1.49 25.13
CA VAL A 18 -21.88 1.13 26.53
C VAL A 18 -21.56 2.33 27.40
N ILE A 19 -22.41 2.61 28.39
CA ILE A 19 -22.28 3.70 29.35
C ILE A 19 -22.50 3.21 30.78
N HIS A 20 -22.07 3.97 31.79
CA HIS A 20 -22.48 3.73 33.18
C HIS A 20 -23.98 3.98 33.39
N LYS A 21 -24.62 3.20 34.25
CA LYS A 21 -26.06 3.32 34.56
C LYS A 21 -26.44 4.71 35.07
N ASP A 22 -25.53 5.34 35.81
CA ASP A 22 -25.75 6.63 36.48
C ASP A 22 -25.48 7.84 35.56
N LEU A 23 -25.02 7.58 34.35
CA LEU A 23 -24.80 8.67 33.39
C LEU A 23 -26.14 9.23 32.91
N ASN A 24 -26.37 10.51 33.22
CA ASN A 24 -27.65 11.17 32.91
C ASN A 24 -27.65 11.78 31.51
N ILE A 25 -27.79 10.93 30.51
CA ILE A 25 -27.97 11.32 29.09
C ILE A 25 -29.20 10.62 28.54
N ASN A 26 -30.00 11.27 27.70
CA ASN A 26 -31.27 10.74 27.18
C ASN A 26 -31.39 10.87 25.65
N ASN A 27 -30.42 11.50 25.02
CA ASN A 27 -30.33 11.61 23.56
C ASN A 27 -28.86 11.64 23.09
N VAL A 28 -28.64 11.40 21.81
CA VAL A 28 -27.30 11.30 21.24
C VAL A 28 -26.52 12.62 21.21
N GLN A 29 -27.20 13.77 21.28
CA GLN A 29 -26.53 15.08 21.33
C GLN A 29 -25.80 15.28 22.66
N GLU A 30 -26.25 14.62 23.73
CA GLU A 30 -25.63 14.66 25.06
C GLU A 30 -24.34 13.84 25.18
N LEU A 31 -23.94 13.14 24.12
CA LEU A 31 -22.58 12.57 23.99
C LEU A 31 -21.49 13.66 23.92
N ARG A 32 -21.88 14.90 23.60
CA ARG A 32 -20.98 16.04 23.53
C ARG A 32 -20.36 16.34 24.90
N GLY A 33 -19.03 16.44 24.92
CA GLY A 33 -18.25 16.70 26.13
C GLY A 33 -17.93 15.49 26.98
N LEU A 34 -18.50 14.32 26.66
CA LEU A 34 -18.20 13.07 27.38
C LEU A 34 -16.76 12.61 27.14
N LYS A 35 -16.34 11.66 27.97
CA LYS A 35 -15.07 10.93 27.83
C LYS A 35 -15.29 9.62 27.10
N SER A 36 -14.64 9.43 25.96
CA SER A 36 -14.91 8.30 25.06
C SER A 36 -13.77 7.27 24.99
N CYS A 37 -14.17 6.02 24.93
CA CYS A 37 -13.28 4.86 24.86
C CYS A 37 -13.47 4.14 23.51
N HIS A 38 -12.42 4.08 22.72
CA HIS A 38 -12.45 3.55 21.35
C HIS A 38 -11.61 2.29 21.21
N THR A 39 -11.95 1.44 20.25
CA THR A 39 -11.16 0.23 19.99
C THR A 39 -9.83 0.53 19.27
N GLY A 40 -9.68 1.72 18.74
CA GLY A 40 -8.51 2.20 18.01
C GLY A 40 -8.88 2.88 16.69
N VAL A 41 -7.98 3.71 16.18
CA VAL A 41 -8.15 4.47 14.95
C VAL A 41 -8.36 3.55 13.75
N GLY A 42 -9.28 3.91 12.85
CA GLY A 42 -9.58 3.17 11.62
C GLY A 42 -10.31 1.83 11.83
N ARG A 43 -10.59 1.41 13.07
CA ARG A 43 -11.34 0.19 13.32
C ARG A 43 -12.85 0.41 13.15
N ASN A 44 -13.57 -0.62 12.66
CA ASN A 44 -14.97 -0.46 12.33
C ASN A 44 -15.82 -0.05 13.52
N VAL A 45 -15.81 -0.82 14.59
CA VAL A 45 -16.74 -0.68 15.71
C VAL A 45 -16.45 0.53 16.59
N GLY A 46 -15.18 0.80 16.86
CA GLY A 46 -14.80 1.90 17.74
C GLY A 46 -14.42 3.20 17.02
N TYR A 47 -14.48 3.23 15.69
CA TYR A 47 -14.10 4.40 14.93
C TYR A 47 -15.05 4.69 13.74
N LYS A 48 -15.12 3.78 12.75
CA LYS A 48 -15.88 4.04 11.52
C LYS A 48 -17.39 4.14 11.79
N ILE A 49 -17.95 3.18 12.54
CA ILE A 49 -19.38 3.16 12.86
C ILE A 49 -19.78 4.39 13.69
N PRO A 50 -19.12 4.71 14.82
CA PRO A 50 -19.45 5.92 15.55
C PRO A 50 -19.38 7.19 14.72
N ILE A 51 -18.31 7.39 13.95
CA ILE A 51 -18.16 8.58 13.10
C ILE A 51 -19.31 8.67 12.09
N THR A 52 -19.59 7.58 11.35
CA THR A 52 -20.67 7.57 10.35
C THR A 52 -22.02 7.88 10.99
N LYS A 53 -22.39 7.11 12.03
CA LYS A 53 -23.72 7.25 12.66
C LYS A 53 -23.90 8.59 13.34
N LEU A 54 -22.90 9.10 14.04
CA LEU A 54 -22.96 10.40 14.69
C LEU A 54 -22.97 11.57 13.69
N THR A 55 -22.36 11.38 12.51
CA THR A 55 -22.46 12.34 11.41
C THR A 55 -23.87 12.37 10.83
N ASP A 56 -24.44 11.20 10.52
CA ASP A 56 -25.79 11.08 9.97
C ASP A 56 -26.86 11.63 10.91
N MET A 57 -26.60 11.56 12.23
CA MET A 57 -27.47 12.12 13.27
C MET A 57 -27.20 13.62 13.57
N GLY A 58 -26.27 14.26 12.86
CA GLY A 58 -25.91 15.67 13.08
C GLY A 58 -25.20 15.95 14.41
N VAL A 59 -24.61 14.93 15.04
CA VAL A 59 -23.83 15.06 16.27
C VAL A 59 -22.38 15.43 15.98
N LEU A 60 -21.78 14.78 14.98
CA LEU A 60 -20.48 15.14 14.43
C LEU A 60 -20.62 16.07 13.23
N ASN A 61 -19.85 17.15 13.23
CA ASN A 61 -19.85 18.16 12.17
C ASN A 61 -18.43 18.41 11.66
N ASN A 62 -18.30 19.17 10.56
CA ASN A 62 -17.03 19.66 10.02
C ASN A 62 -16.07 18.58 9.51
N LEU A 63 -16.60 17.47 8.94
CA LEU A 63 -15.78 16.40 8.36
C LEU A 63 -15.27 16.70 6.94
N HIS A 64 -15.68 17.79 6.31
CA HIS A 64 -15.40 18.10 4.90
C HIS A 64 -14.68 19.44 4.70
N ASP A 65 -13.89 19.86 5.67
CA ASP A 65 -13.08 21.07 5.55
C ASP A 65 -11.92 20.80 4.57
N PRO A 66 -11.84 21.52 3.43
CA PRO A 66 -10.82 21.30 2.42
C PRO A 66 -9.40 21.67 2.86
N GLU A 67 -9.29 22.43 3.97
CA GLU A 67 -8.00 22.83 4.55
C GLU A 67 -7.28 21.66 5.26
N TYR A 68 -7.97 20.56 5.51
CA TYR A 68 -7.44 19.41 6.24
C TYR A 68 -7.56 18.11 5.44
N SER A 69 -6.69 17.16 5.73
CA SER A 69 -6.82 15.80 5.21
C SER A 69 -8.07 15.12 5.78
N ALA A 70 -8.57 14.09 5.08
CA ALA A 70 -9.72 13.30 5.53
C ALA A 70 -9.53 12.77 6.95
N ARG A 71 -8.34 12.24 7.26
CA ARG A 71 -8.00 11.76 8.59
C ARG A 71 -8.01 12.88 9.64
N GLU A 72 -7.44 14.02 9.33
CA GLU A 72 -7.40 15.14 10.25
C GLU A 72 -8.80 15.72 10.50
N ASN A 73 -9.66 15.78 9.50
CA ASN A 73 -11.06 16.16 9.67
C ASN A 73 -11.81 15.26 10.66
N GLU A 74 -11.61 13.94 10.57
CA GLU A 74 -12.20 12.98 11.53
C GLU A 74 -11.66 13.19 12.96
N LEU A 75 -10.36 13.39 13.11
CA LEU A 75 -9.73 13.63 14.41
C LEU A 75 -10.20 14.96 15.05
N ARG A 76 -10.31 16.02 14.25
CA ARG A 76 -10.86 17.32 14.67
C ARG A 76 -12.29 17.18 15.18
N ALA A 77 -13.12 16.47 14.41
CA ALA A 77 -14.52 16.26 14.78
C ALA A 77 -14.65 15.49 16.09
N LEU A 78 -13.91 14.39 16.25
CA LEU A 78 -13.90 13.61 17.49
C LEU A 78 -13.33 14.41 18.68
N SER A 79 -12.23 15.13 18.46
CA SER A 79 -11.60 15.98 19.49
C SER A 79 -12.49 17.12 19.93
N SER A 80 -13.34 17.65 19.04
CA SER A 80 -14.33 18.67 19.39
C SER A 80 -15.57 18.11 20.06
N LEU A 81 -15.94 16.86 19.76
CA LEU A 81 -17.11 16.21 20.35
C LEU A 81 -16.83 15.74 21.78
N PHE A 82 -15.70 15.08 22.00
CA PHE A 82 -15.35 14.48 23.27
C PHE A 82 -14.32 15.31 24.04
N SER A 83 -14.51 15.47 25.33
CA SER A 83 -13.56 16.22 26.18
C SER A 83 -12.22 15.49 26.31
N LYS A 84 -12.27 14.15 26.45
CA LYS A 84 -11.13 13.24 26.49
C LYS A 84 -11.48 11.93 25.81
N GLY A 85 -10.47 11.22 25.34
CA GLY A 85 -10.66 9.87 24.78
C GLY A 85 -9.42 9.02 24.83
N CYS A 86 -9.58 7.74 24.48
CA CYS A 86 -8.48 6.86 24.12
C CYS A 86 -8.68 6.32 22.72
N LEU A 87 -7.92 6.84 21.77
CA LEU A 87 -7.94 6.47 20.35
C LEU A 87 -6.57 5.96 19.91
N VAL A 88 -6.22 4.77 20.37
CA VAL A 88 -4.93 4.12 20.13
C VAL A 88 -4.69 3.84 18.65
N GLY A 89 -3.46 3.94 18.21
CA GLY A 89 -2.99 3.50 16.92
C GLY A 89 -2.21 4.56 16.12
N THR A 90 -1.79 4.19 14.92
CA THR A 90 -1.10 5.08 14.00
C THR A 90 -2.12 5.97 13.29
N TRP A 91 -2.12 7.24 13.57
CA TRP A 91 -3.07 8.21 13.00
C TRP A 91 -2.69 8.64 11.59
N SER A 92 -1.39 8.62 11.27
CA SER A 92 -0.86 8.77 9.92
C SER A 92 0.28 7.79 9.70
N PRO A 93 0.41 7.18 8.49
CA PRO A 93 1.57 6.37 8.15
C PRO A 93 2.87 7.18 8.02
N ASP A 94 2.79 8.51 7.87
CA ASP A 94 3.94 9.40 7.98
C ASP A 94 4.27 9.68 9.45
N PRO A 95 5.49 9.37 9.95
CA PRO A 95 5.84 9.53 11.36
C PRO A 95 5.78 10.98 11.86
N ALA A 96 6.12 11.96 11.01
CA ALA A 96 6.11 13.38 11.39
C ALA A 96 4.66 13.89 11.50
N ILE A 97 3.83 13.54 10.52
CA ILE A 97 2.40 13.87 10.53
C ILE A 97 1.71 13.17 11.69
N ASN A 98 2.00 11.88 11.92
CA ASN A 98 1.44 11.12 13.04
C ASN A 98 1.73 11.79 14.40
N ARG A 99 2.96 12.26 14.61
CA ARG A 99 3.35 13.00 15.81
C ARG A 99 2.57 14.30 15.94
N ARG A 100 2.56 15.14 14.90
CA ARG A 100 1.82 16.40 14.86
C ARG A 100 0.34 16.21 15.20
N LEU A 101 -0.32 15.22 14.60
CA LEU A 101 -1.74 14.93 14.85
C LEU A 101 -1.99 14.55 16.32
N LYS A 102 -1.14 13.71 16.90
CA LYS A 102 -1.26 13.29 18.31
C LYS A 102 -1.00 14.43 19.29
N GLU A 103 -0.10 15.34 18.98
CA GLU A 103 0.14 16.56 19.75
C GLU A 103 -1.05 17.52 19.65
N THR A 104 -1.55 17.76 18.43
CA THR A 104 -2.66 18.69 18.17
C THR A 104 -3.98 18.22 18.82
N TYR A 105 -4.28 16.93 18.72
CA TYR A 105 -5.53 16.34 19.23
C TYR A 105 -5.28 15.45 20.44
N SER A 106 -4.38 15.85 21.32
CA SER A 106 -3.89 15.07 22.45
C SER A 106 -4.99 14.67 23.47
N ASN A 107 -6.12 15.41 23.51
CA ASN A 107 -7.26 15.02 24.31
C ASN A 107 -7.82 13.63 23.94
N MET A 108 -7.68 13.20 22.67
CA MET A 108 -8.08 11.87 22.19
C MET A 108 -7.10 10.75 22.58
N CYS A 109 -5.99 11.09 23.23
CA CYS A 109 -5.05 10.14 23.84
C CYS A 109 -5.08 10.15 25.37
N ALA A 110 -5.83 11.08 25.98
CA ALA A 110 -5.75 11.38 27.42
C ALA A 110 -6.21 10.22 28.33
N LEU A 111 -7.03 9.31 27.84
CA LEU A 111 -7.50 8.12 28.56
C LEU A 111 -6.74 6.84 28.17
N CYS A 112 -5.73 6.91 27.32
CA CYS A 112 -4.91 5.74 27.02
C CYS A 112 -3.95 5.43 28.18
N GLU A 113 -3.47 4.19 28.25
CA GLU A 113 -2.46 3.78 29.26
C GLU A 113 -1.20 4.62 29.16
N LYS A 114 -0.78 4.92 27.92
CA LYS A 114 0.40 5.74 27.61
C LYS A 114 0.00 6.93 26.75
N PRO A 115 -0.57 8.01 27.33
CA PRO A 115 -1.09 9.14 26.57
C PRO A 115 -0.06 9.79 25.64
N ALA A 116 1.21 9.85 26.01
CA ALA A 116 2.28 10.42 25.21
C ALA A 116 2.62 9.59 23.96
N VAL A 117 2.37 8.29 23.98
CA VAL A 117 2.62 7.37 22.85
C VAL A 117 1.34 7.17 22.04
N CYS A 118 0.22 6.88 22.71
CA CYS A 118 -1.09 6.69 22.11
C CYS A 118 -1.08 5.67 20.95
N ASP A 119 -0.35 4.57 21.14
CA ASP A 119 -0.16 3.54 20.14
C ASP A 119 -0.13 2.14 20.78
N TYR A 120 -0.21 1.11 19.95
CA TYR A 120 -0.16 -0.27 20.41
C TYR A 120 1.26 -0.65 20.93
N PRO A 121 1.36 -1.52 21.96
CA PRO A 121 0.27 -2.08 22.77
C PRO A 121 -0.22 -1.08 23.82
N ASP A 122 -1.54 -1.11 24.09
CA ASP A 122 -2.21 -0.31 25.11
C ASP A 122 -3.38 -1.14 25.70
N ILE A 123 -3.50 -1.22 27.01
CA ILE A 123 -4.51 -2.06 27.68
C ILE A 123 -5.94 -1.57 27.46
N TYR A 124 -6.13 -0.29 27.13
CA TYR A 124 -7.42 0.32 26.81
C TYR A 124 -7.77 0.26 25.33
N SER A 125 -6.95 -0.42 24.52
CA SER A 125 -7.19 -0.64 23.10
C SER A 125 -7.95 -1.95 22.83
N GLY A 126 -8.55 -2.06 21.64
CA GLY A 126 -9.32 -3.23 21.23
C GLY A 126 -10.72 -3.27 21.85
N TYR A 127 -11.44 -4.36 21.62
CA TYR A 127 -12.85 -4.45 22.00
C TYR A 127 -13.06 -4.53 23.51
N GLU A 128 -12.24 -5.29 24.19
CA GLU A 128 -12.25 -5.42 25.65
C GLU A 128 -11.57 -4.21 26.31
N GLY A 129 -10.49 -3.70 25.70
CA GLY A 129 -9.79 -2.52 26.22
C GLY A 129 -10.67 -1.27 26.26
N ALA A 130 -11.58 -1.07 25.30
CA ALA A 130 -12.56 0.01 25.37
C ALA A 130 -13.51 -0.12 26.58
N LEU A 131 -13.91 -1.33 26.94
CA LEU A 131 -14.71 -1.59 28.17
C LEU A 131 -13.88 -1.36 29.42
N ARG A 132 -12.62 -1.78 29.46
CA ARG A 132 -11.69 -1.48 30.57
C ARG A 132 -11.49 0.03 30.76
N CYS A 133 -11.36 0.77 29.70
CA CYS A 133 -11.27 2.23 29.70
C CYS A 133 -12.55 2.84 30.34
N LEU A 134 -13.72 2.33 29.98
CA LEU A 134 -15.00 2.74 30.57
C LEU A 134 -15.08 2.38 32.08
N ALA A 135 -14.80 1.12 32.42
CA ALA A 135 -15.01 0.61 33.75
C ALA A 135 -13.96 1.11 34.76
N HIS A 136 -12.70 1.28 34.33
CA HIS A 136 -11.58 1.45 35.27
C HIS A 136 -10.73 2.72 35.01
N ASN A 137 -10.97 3.46 33.93
CA ASN A 137 -10.14 4.62 33.61
C ASN A 137 -10.94 5.92 33.36
N GLY A 138 -12.12 6.01 33.95
CA GLY A 138 -12.94 7.23 33.92
C GLY A 138 -13.55 7.56 32.55
N GLY A 139 -13.63 6.60 31.65
CA GLY A 139 -14.44 6.71 30.44
C GLY A 139 -15.93 6.81 30.76
N GLU A 140 -16.71 7.43 29.90
CA GLU A 140 -18.15 7.62 30.05
C GLU A 140 -18.97 6.92 28.97
N VAL A 141 -18.37 6.73 27.79
CA VAL A 141 -18.94 5.92 26.70
C VAL A 141 -17.87 5.04 26.06
N ALA A 142 -18.17 3.76 25.85
CA ALA A 142 -17.30 2.82 25.15
C ALA A 142 -17.98 2.28 23.89
N TRP A 143 -17.23 2.25 22.79
CA TRP A 143 -17.66 1.73 21.49
C TRP A 143 -17.04 0.35 21.26
N THR A 144 -17.87 -0.70 21.27
CA THR A 144 -17.38 -2.07 21.19
C THR A 144 -18.37 -3.03 20.53
N LYS A 145 -18.09 -4.34 20.59
CA LYS A 145 -18.95 -5.41 20.05
C LYS A 145 -19.75 -6.07 21.18
N VAL A 146 -20.98 -6.47 20.87
CA VAL A 146 -21.85 -7.23 21.78
C VAL A 146 -21.15 -8.45 22.39
N ILE A 147 -20.47 -9.25 21.58
CA ILE A 147 -19.77 -10.46 22.05
C ILE A 147 -18.72 -10.13 23.14
N TYR A 148 -18.02 -9.01 23.02
CA TYR A 148 -17.02 -8.59 24.02
C TYR A 148 -17.66 -7.98 25.26
N VAL A 149 -18.81 -7.31 25.11
CA VAL A 149 -19.61 -6.88 26.28
C VAL A 149 -20.03 -8.09 27.08
N LYS A 150 -20.58 -9.11 26.41
CA LYS A 150 -21.00 -10.35 27.11
C LYS A 150 -19.82 -11.05 27.81
N ARG A 151 -18.70 -11.19 27.13
CA ARG A 151 -17.49 -11.80 27.73
C ARG A 151 -16.94 -10.99 28.88
N PHE A 152 -16.86 -9.68 28.75
CA PHE A 152 -16.36 -8.78 29.79
C PHE A 152 -17.18 -8.88 31.08
N PHE A 153 -18.49 -9.02 30.96
CA PHE A 153 -19.40 -9.17 32.08
C PHE A 153 -19.73 -10.63 32.45
N GLY A 154 -19.01 -11.60 31.91
CA GLY A 154 -19.17 -13.00 32.22
C GLY A 154 -20.48 -13.64 31.76
N LEU A 155 -21.15 -13.05 30.76
CA LEU A 155 -22.42 -13.55 30.21
C LEU A 155 -22.20 -14.62 29.12
N PRO A 156 -23.18 -15.49 28.85
CA PRO A 156 -23.05 -16.52 27.83
C PRO A 156 -22.98 -15.91 26.41
N VAL A 157 -22.21 -16.56 25.54
CA VAL A 157 -22.02 -16.15 24.14
C VAL A 157 -22.27 -17.33 23.20
N GLY A 158 -23.30 -17.28 22.38
CA GLY A 158 -23.65 -18.35 21.46
C GLY A 158 -23.74 -19.71 22.21
N VAL A 159 -22.89 -20.66 21.84
CA VAL A 159 -22.80 -21.98 22.49
C VAL A 159 -21.84 -22.00 23.69
N SER A 160 -21.12 -20.93 23.92
CA SER A 160 -20.17 -20.81 25.02
C SER A 160 -20.89 -20.40 26.33
N PRO A 161 -20.68 -21.12 27.44
CA PRO A 161 -21.33 -20.82 28.70
C PRO A 161 -20.81 -19.53 29.33
N ALA A 162 -21.54 -19.01 30.31
CA ALA A 162 -21.12 -17.90 31.16
C ALA A 162 -19.82 -18.23 31.90
N VAL A 163 -18.91 -17.26 31.97
CA VAL A 163 -17.63 -17.37 32.72
C VAL A 163 -17.51 -16.13 33.60
N PRO A 164 -17.64 -16.26 34.94
CA PRO A 164 -17.56 -15.12 35.86
C PRO A 164 -16.26 -14.33 35.71
N THR A 165 -16.34 -13.02 35.67
CA THR A 165 -15.18 -12.11 35.43
C THR A 165 -14.94 -11.15 36.59
N GLY A 166 -15.84 -11.06 37.57
CA GLY A 166 -15.80 -10.08 38.66
C GLY A 166 -16.40 -8.71 38.30
N GLU A 167 -16.75 -8.49 37.03
CA GLU A 167 -17.39 -7.25 36.56
C GLU A 167 -18.92 -7.32 36.76
N ASN A 168 -19.54 -6.25 37.23
CA ASN A 168 -20.97 -6.21 37.49
C ASN A 168 -21.72 -5.57 36.28
N PRO A 169 -22.46 -6.34 35.47
CA PRO A 169 -23.19 -5.78 34.32
C PRO A 169 -24.31 -4.82 34.74
N ALA A 170 -24.84 -4.91 36.00
CA ALA A 170 -25.89 -4.05 36.48
C ALA A 170 -25.47 -2.57 36.61
N ASP A 171 -24.17 -2.28 36.65
CA ASP A 171 -23.64 -0.92 36.72
C ASP A 171 -23.53 -0.24 35.36
N PHE A 172 -23.82 -0.95 34.27
CA PHE A 172 -23.70 -0.47 32.91
C PHE A 172 -24.98 -0.64 32.09
N ARG A 173 -25.09 0.10 30.98
CA ARG A 173 -26.23 0.04 30.06
C ARG A 173 -25.73 0.09 28.62
N TYR A 174 -26.44 -0.57 27.72
CA TYR A 174 -26.36 -0.25 26.31
C TYR A 174 -26.99 1.13 26.07
N PHE A 175 -26.31 2.00 25.37
CA PHE A 175 -26.84 3.29 24.92
C PHE A 175 -27.25 3.18 23.45
N CYS A 176 -28.52 3.40 23.20
CA CYS A 176 -29.14 3.18 21.89
C CYS A 176 -29.07 4.43 20.99
N PRO A 177 -29.15 4.26 19.66
CA PRO A 177 -29.20 5.40 18.74
C PRO A 177 -30.37 6.37 18.94
N ASP A 178 -31.46 5.89 19.51
CA ASP A 178 -32.65 6.71 19.86
C ASP A 178 -32.54 7.38 21.25
N GLY A 179 -31.42 7.22 21.95
CA GLY A 179 -31.18 7.77 23.28
C GLY A 179 -31.67 6.89 24.42
N SER A 180 -32.39 5.80 24.16
CA SER A 180 -32.82 4.85 25.19
C SER A 180 -31.66 4.05 25.78
N LYS A 181 -31.87 3.49 26.97
CA LYS A 181 -30.89 2.69 27.71
C LYS A 181 -31.45 1.31 27.97
N LEU A 182 -30.70 0.26 27.61
CA LEU A 182 -31.09 -1.12 27.85
C LEU A 182 -30.16 -1.78 28.84
N PRO A 183 -30.67 -2.69 29.73
CA PRO A 183 -29.82 -3.42 30.63
C PRO A 183 -28.85 -4.36 29.90
N ILE A 184 -27.73 -4.68 30.56
CA ILE A 184 -26.77 -5.66 30.09
C ILE A 184 -27.00 -6.95 30.87
N ASP A 185 -27.66 -7.91 30.24
CA ASP A 185 -27.94 -9.24 30.81
C ASP A 185 -27.99 -10.30 29.68
N ALA A 186 -28.23 -11.55 30.07
CA ALA A 186 -28.29 -12.67 29.14
C ALA A 186 -29.49 -12.63 28.18
N ASN A 187 -30.61 -12.01 28.61
CA ASN A 187 -31.89 -12.04 27.92
C ASN A 187 -32.15 -10.79 27.07
N THR A 188 -31.52 -9.68 27.42
CA THR A 188 -31.70 -8.42 26.69
C THR A 188 -31.09 -8.51 25.29
N LYS A 189 -31.93 -8.25 24.27
CA LYS A 189 -31.45 -8.03 22.90
C LYS A 189 -30.84 -6.63 22.83
N PRO A 190 -29.52 -6.52 22.58
CA PRO A 190 -28.87 -5.20 22.50
C PRO A 190 -29.42 -4.34 21.38
N CYS A 191 -29.49 -3.04 21.60
CA CYS A 191 -29.71 -2.08 20.52
C CYS A 191 -28.39 -1.83 19.78
N THR A 192 -28.39 -2.03 18.48
CA THR A 192 -27.17 -1.94 17.68
C THR A 192 -27.08 -0.62 16.93
N TRP A 193 -25.89 -0.04 16.88
CA TRP A 193 -25.57 1.12 16.05
C TRP A 193 -25.36 0.72 14.58
N ALA A 194 -24.77 -0.44 14.36
CA ALA A 194 -24.66 -1.14 13.08
C ALA A 194 -24.28 -2.59 13.32
N ALA A 195 -24.62 -3.46 12.40
CA ALA A 195 -24.22 -4.87 12.46
C ALA A 195 -23.47 -5.24 11.17
N ARG A 196 -22.34 -5.93 11.30
CA ARG A 196 -21.65 -6.43 10.12
C ARG A 196 -22.27 -7.75 9.68
N PRO A 197 -22.75 -7.86 8.44
CA PRO A 197 -23.22 -9.11 7.90
C PRO A 197 -22.14 -10.19 7.88
N TRP A 198 -22.57 -11.44 7.88
CA TRP A 198 -21.68 -12.56 7.63
C TRP A 198 -21.15 -12.51 6.18
N GLN A 199 -19.98 -13.07 5.98
CA GLN A 199 -19.49 -13.34 4.63
C GLN A 199 -20.41 -14.33 3.93
N GLY A 200 -20.70 -14.08 2.64
CA GLY A 200 -21.52 -14.92 1.81
C GLY A 200 -20.81 -15.31 0.54
N TYR A 201 -21.21 -16.44 -0.03
CA TYR A 201 -20.90 -16.75 -1.42
C TYR A 201 -21.88 -15.99 -2.29
N MET A 202 -21.42 -15.50 -3.42
CA MET A 202 -22.22 -14.79 -4.39
C MET A 202 -22.35 -15.61 -5.68
N THR A 203 -23.53 -15.59 -6.25
CA THR A 203 -23.78 -16.14 -7.57
C THR A 203 -24.48 -15.09 -8.44
N ASN A 204 -24.61 -15.36 -9.75
CA ASN A 204 -25.42 -14.53 -10.63
C ASN A 204 -26.91 -14.81 -10.42
N ASP A 205 -27.76 -13.96 -10.94
CA ASP A 205 -29.22 -14.06 -10.86
C ASP A 205 -29.85 -15.08 -11.84
N GLN A 206 -29.02 -15.77 -12.63
CA GLN A 206 -29.43 -16.79 -13.62
C GLN A 206 -29.34 -18.22 -13.07
N VAL A 207 -29.07 -18.39 -11.78
CA VAL A 207 -29.01 -19.72 -11.15
C VAL A 207 -30.43 -20.21 -10.89
N ASP A 208 -30.83 -21.31 -11.57
CA ASP A 208 -32.19 -21.87 -11.52
C ASP A 208 -32.53 -22.49 -10.15
N ASP A 209 -31.54 -23.12 -9.47
CA ASP A 209 -31.73 -23.78 -8.18
C ASP A 209 -30.65 -23.35 -7.17
N VAL A 210 -30.92 -22.26 -6.48
CA VAL A 210 -30.02 -21.73 -5.43
C VAL A 210 -29.94 -22.66 -4.22
N GLU A 211 -31.04 -23.39 -3.90
CA GLU A 211 -31.07 -24.28 -2.75
C GLU A 211 -30.14 -25.49 -2.97
N ALA A 212 -30.10 -26.05 -4.20
CA ALA A 212 -29.17 -27.10 -4.56
C ALA A 212 -27.71 -26.60 -4.42
N VAL A 213 -27.39 -25.41 -4.91
CA VAL A 213 -26.03 -24.83 -4.75
C VAL A 213 -25.67 -24.63 -3.29
N GLN A 214 -26.60 -24.14 -2.46
CA GLN A 214 -26.37 -23.99 -1.01
C GLN A 214 -26.13 -25.34 -0.34
N LYS A 215 -26.88 -26.36 -0.74
CA LYS A 215 -26.70 -27.72 -0.21
C LYS A 215 -25.33 -28.29 -0.58
N GLU A 216 -24.94 -28.21 -1.84
CA GLU A 216 -23.64 -28.68 -2.33
C GLU A 216 -22.48 -27.98 -1.60
N LEU A 217 -22.51 -26.66 -1.45
CA LEU A 217 -21.50 -25.90 -0.71
C LEU A 217 -21.44 -26.33 0.76
N THR A 218 -22.59 -26.57 1.38
CA THR A 218 -22.66 -27.03 2.77
C THR A 218 -22.09 -28.43 2.93
N ASP A 219 -22.41 -29.33 2.03
CA ASP A 219 -21.94 -30.73 2.04
C ASP A 219 -20.45 -30.81 1.73
N LEU A 220 -19.94 -30.00 0.80
CA LEU A 220 -18.51 -29.88 0.51
C LEU A 220 -17.74 -29.37 1.73
N GLY A 221 -18.26 -28.38 2.45
CA GLY A 221 -17.67 -27.90 3.70
C GLY A 221 -17.60 -28.96 4.77
N LYS A 222 -18.66 -29.77 4.94
CA LYS A 222 -18.67 -30.92 5.88
C LYS A 222 -17.64 -31.98 5.50
N LEU A 223 -17.61 -32.37 4.23
CA LEU A 223 -16.65 -33.36 3.73
C LEU A 223 -15.20 -32.93 4.00
N GLY A 224 -14.86 -31.67 3.72
CA GLY A 224 -13.52 -31.17 3.99
C GLY A 224 -13.15 -31.17 5.48
N GLU A 225 -14.13 -30.97 6.34
CA GLU A 225 -13.95 -31.03 7.79
C GLU A 225 -13.79 -32.49 8.30
N GLU A 226 -14.59 -33.40 7.80
CA GLU A 226 -14.53 -34.85 8.13
C GLU A 226 -13.22 -35.47 7.70
N GLU A 227 -12.74 -35.15 6.50
CA GLU A 227 -11.47 -35.64 5.96
C GLU A 227 -10.26 -34.95 6.59
N LYS A 228 -10.44 -33.90 7.38
CA LYS A 228 -9.37 -33.04 7.94
C LYS A 228 -8.39 -32.55 6.87
N ALA A 229 -8.89 -32.36 5.65
CA ALA A 229 -8.12 -31.93 4.51
C ALA A 229 -7.88 -30.41 4.53
N ASP A 230 -6.75 -29.94 3.98
CA ASP A 230 -6.47 -28.50 3.91
C ASP A 230 -7.09 -27.82 2.69
N TRP A 231 -7.45 -28.55 1.64
CA TRP A 231 -8.00 -28.02 0.41
C TRP A 231 -9.29 -27.19 0.56
N TRP A 232 -10.15 -27.53 1.52
CA TRP A 232 -11.41 -26.82 1.72
C TRP A 232 -11.23 -25.37 2.22
N LYS A 233 -10.13 -25.09 2.93
CA LYS A 233 -9.80 -23.74 3.37
C LYS A 233 -9.59 -22.80 2.19
N ASP A 234 -8.89 -23.26 1.19
CA ASP A 234 -8.54 -22.48 0.00
C ASP A 234 -9.71 -22.37 -0.98
N ILE A 235 -10.46 -23.44 -1.18
CA ILE A 235 -11.60 -23.48 -2.11
C ILE A 235 -12.82 -22.80 -1.50
N MET A 236 -13.16 -23.15 -0.24
CA MET A 236 -14.36 -22.68 0.43
C MET A 236 -14.14 -21.35 1.19
N LEU A 237 -12.92 -20.85 1.27
CA LEU A 237 -12.54 -19.66 2.06
C LEU A 237 -13.03 -19.76 3.51
N LEU A 238 -12.99 -20.96 4.08
CA LEU A 238 -13.33 -21.28 5.45
C LEU A 238 -12.06 -21.51 6.27
N ASP A 239 -12.21 -21.59 7.59
CA ASP A 239 -11.18 -21.97 8.52
C ASP A 239 -11.75 -22.94 9.59
N GLN A 240 -10.91 -23.41 10.52
CA GLN A 240 -11.33 -24.36 11.55
C GLN A 240 -12.42 -23.82 12.50
N LYS A 241 -12.62 -22.49 12.53
CA LYS A 241 -13.62 -21.81 13.38
C LYS A 241 -14.88 -21.43 12.63
N THR A 242 -14.94 -21.64 11.34
CA THR A 242 -16.05 -21.24 10.46
C THR A 242 -16.69 -22.42 9.76
N LEU A 243 -17.93 -22.25 9.34
CA LEU A 243 -18.71 -23.25 8.62
C LEU A 243 -19.64 -22.57 7.58
N ALA A 244 -19.93 -23.30 6.50
CA ALA A 244 -20.96 -22.90 5.54
C ALA A 244 -22.33 -23.37 6.03
N VAL A 245 -23.30 -22.46 5.99
CA VAL A 245 -24.69 -22.75 6.33
C VAL A 245 -25.61 -22.07 5.33
N PRO A 246 -26.78 -22.64 4.99
CA PRO A 246 -27.80 -21.98 4.19
C PRO A 246 -28.21 -20.64 4.84
N ALA A 247 -28.52 -19.66 4.01
CA ALA A 247 -28.99 -18.35 4.44
C ALA A 247 -29.98 -17.82 3.40
N PRO A 248 -30.90 -16.91 3.78
CA PRO A 248 -31.77 -16.26 2.81
C PRO A 248 -30.97 -15.59 1.69
N VAL A 249 -31.44 -15.73 0.46
CA VAL A 249 -30.84 -15.11 -0.71
C VAL A 249 -31.29 -13.64 -0.76
N ALA A 250 -30.33 -12.74 -0.91
CA ALA A 250 -30.61 -11.32 -1.00
C ALA A 250 -29.56 -10.62 -1.88
N LEU A 251 -29.94 -9.52 -2.50
CA LEU A 251 -28.98 -8.64 -3.15
C LEU A 251 -27.99 -8.08 -2.12
N PRO A 252 -26.69 -7.94 -2.46
CA PRO A 252 -25.68 -7.44 -1.54
C PRO A 252 -26.06 -6.11 -0.89
N GLU A 253 -26.65 -5.20 -1.64
CA GLU A 253 -27.09 -3.89 -1.14
C GLU A 253 -28.19 -4.04 -0.07
N HIS A 254 -29.21 -4.87 -0.30
CA HIS A 254 -30.26 -5.12 0.68
C HIS A 254 -29.69 -5.74 1.95
N HIS A 255 -28.83 -6.75 1.80
CA HIS A 255 -28.15 -7.39 2.92
C HIS A 255 -27.34 -6.42 3.80
N LEU A 256 -26.72 -5.42 3.19
CA LEU A 256 -25.98 -4.37 3.91
C LEU A 256 -26.91 -3.33 4.54
N LYS A 257 -28.01 -2.95 3.88
CA LYS A 257 -28.98 -2.00 4.41
C LYS A 257 -29.72 -2.56 5.61
N ASP A 258 -30.16 -3.83 5.57
CA ASP A 258 -30.82 -4.52 6.68
C ASP A 258 -29.94 -4.58 7.93
N ALA A 259 -28.63 -4.69 7.73
CA ALA A 259 -27.62 -4.64 8.80
C ALA A 259 -27.29 -3.22 9.30
N LYS A 260 -27.87 -2.17 8.70
CA LYS A 260 -27.50 -0.76 8.97
C LYS A 260 -26.01 -0.50 8.74
N TYR A 261 -25.43 -1.16 7.75
CA TYR A 261 -23.98 -1.17 7.50
C TYR A 261 -23.60 -0.61 6.12
N PHE A 262 -24.59 -0.36 5.25
CA PHE A 262 -24.36 0.17 3.91
C PHE A 262 -23.68 1.55 3.95
N ASP A 263 -24.20 2.46 4.75
CA ASP A 263 -23.64 3.78 5.00
C ASP A 263 -22.22 3.78 5.56
N VAL A 264 -21.89 2.77 6.36
CA VAL A 264 -20.53 2.59 6.92
C VAL A 264 -19.51 2.20 5.83
N ILE A 265 -19.95 1.45 4.80
CA ILE A 265 -19.10 1.08 3.67
C ILE A 265 -18.97 2.26 2.70
N GLU A 266 -20.10 2.89 2.36
CA GLU A 266 -20.16 4.02 1.44
C GLU A 266 -19.78 5.36 2.10
N ARG A 267 -19.40 5.34 3.37
CA ARG A 267 -19.10 6.55 4.11
C ARG A 267 -18.11 7.45 3.38
N ASN A 268 -18.46 8.70 3.33
CA ASN A 268 -17.61 9.74 2.81
C ASN A 268 -16.70 10.25 3.95
N SER A 269 -15.66 9.49 4.28
CA SER A 269 -14.82 9.66 5.48
C SER A 269 -14.05 11.00 5.46
N GLY A 270 -14.74 12.13 5.66
CA GLY A 270 -14.12 13.45 5.58
C GLY A 270 -13.46 13.76 4.23
N ALA A 271 -13.39 12.77 3.35
CA ALA A 271 -12.92 12.96 2.00
C ALA A 271 -13.99 13.76 1.25
N THR A 272 -13.64 14.94 0.84
CA THR A 272 -14.27 15.56 -0.32
C THR A 272 -14.21 14.55 -1.47
N ASP A 273 -14.97 14.73 -2.54
CA ASP A 273 -14.95 13.88 -3.76
C ASP A 273 -13.58 13.80 -4.46
N LYS A 274 -12.51 14.08 -3.72
CA LYS A 274 -11.13 14.09 -4.20
C LYS A 274 -10.68 12.66 -4.45
N SER A 275 -10.16 12.41 -5.63
CA SER A 275 -9.45 11.20 -5.99
C SER A 275 -7.96 11.47 -6.12
N ALA A 276 -7.14 10.45 -5.87
CA ALA A 276 -5.73 10.43 -6.21
C ALA A 276 -5.59 9.78 -7.59
N ARG A 277 -5.37 10.58 -8.61
CA ARG A 277 -5.30 10.13 -10.00
C ARG A 277 -3.88 9.71 -10.36
N TRP A 278 -3.70 8.39 -10.46
CA TRP A 278 -2.46 7.76 -10.87
C TRP A 278 -2.34 7.72 -12.38
N CYS A 279 -1.22 8.17 -12.91
CA CYS A 279 -0.85 8.03 -14.32
C CYS A 279 0.23 6.97 -14.49
N VAL A 280 0.01 6.05 -15.43
CA VAL A 280 0.94 4.98 -15.77
C VAL A 280 1.20 4.93 -17.29
N SER A 281 2.32 4.32 -17.69
CA SER A 281 2.75 4.33 -19.10
C SER A 281 2.61 2.97 -19.81
N SER A 282 1.95 1.99 -19.19
CA SER A 282 1.71 0.69 -19.84
C SER A 282 0.38 0.08 -19.43
N LYS A 283 -0.20 -0.77 -20.30
CA LYS A 283 -1.45 -1.48 -20.02
C LYS A 283 -1.35 -2.36 -18.78
N LYS A 284 -0.26 -3.10 -18.60
CA LYS A 284 -0.06 -3.96 -17.43
C LYS A 284 0.05 -3.14 -16.13
N ALA A 285 0.69 -1.97 -16.17
CA ALA A 285 0.73 -1.06 -15.03
C ALA A 285 -0.67 -0.48 -14.74
N LEU A 286 -1.48 -0.21 -15.77
CA LEU A 286 -2.87 0.20 -15.60
C LEU A 286 -3.72 -0.88 -14.92
N ASP A 287 -3.55 -2.14 -15.33
CA ASP A 287 -4.27 -3.27 -14.73
C ASP A 287 -3.90 -3.43 -13.24
N LYS A 288 -2.62 -3.33 -12.90
CA LYS A 288 -2.15 -3.35 -11.51
C LYS A 288 -2.68 -2.15 -10.70
N CYS A 289 -2.66 -0.95 -11.28
CA CYS A 289 -3.21 0.26 -10.66
C CYS A 289 -4.69 0.11 -10.36
N ARG A 290 -5.48 -0.40 -11.30
CA ARG A 290 -6.92 -0.64 -11.11
C ARG A 290 -7.20 -1.71 -10.05
N ALA A 291 -6.37 -2.75 -9.98
CA ALA A 291 -6.46 -3.74 -8.90
C ALA A 291 -6.18 -3.09 -7.54
N LEU A 292 -5.13 -2.26 -7.45
CA LEU A 292 -4.81 -1.49 -6.24
C LEU A 292 -5.97 -0.54 -5.87
N ALA A 293 -6.55 0.17 -6.83
CA ALA A 293 -7.64 1.10 -6.59
C ALA A 293 -8.87 0.40 -5.97
N ARG A 294 -9.28 -0.73 -6.53
CA ARG A 294 -10.39 -1.55 -5.99
C ARG A 294 -10.07 -2.10 -4.61
N ALA A 295 -8.89 -2.68 -4.44
CA ALA A 295 -8.47 -3.26 -3.18
C ALA A 295 -8.39 -2.18 -2.07
N ALA A 296 -7.79 -1.04 -2.36
CA ALA A 296 -7.66 0.10 -1.43
C ALA A 296 -9.03 0.65 -1.02
N TYR A 297 -9.93 0.85 -1.99
CA TYR A 297 -11.29 1.32 -1.72
C TYR A 297 -12.05 0.38 -0.77
N SER A 298 -11.97 -0.94 -1.01
CA SER A 298 -12.63 -1.96 -0.17
C SER A 298 -12.12 -2.00 1.28
N ARG A 299 -10.94 -1.43 1.53
CA ARG A 299 -10.31 -1.34 2.86
C ARG A 299 -10.34 0.07 3.45
N ASP A 300 -11.15 0.95 2.86
CA ASP A 300 -11.31 2.33 3.31
C ASP A 300 -10.00 3.14 3.30
N VAL A 301 -9.13 2.84 2.35
CA VAL A 301 -7.98 3.70 2.05
C VAL A 301 -8.47 4.88 1.22
N ARG A 302 -8.21 6.08 1.71
CA ARG A 302 -8.61 7.35 1.08
C ARG A 302 -7.40 8.27 0.93
N PRO A 303 -7.39 9.16 -0.08
CA PRO A 303 -8.42 9.38 -1.11
C PRO A 303 -8.60 8.17 -2.03
N LYS A 304 -9.73 8.09 -2.73
CA LYS A 304 -10.01 7.06 -3.74
C LYS A 304 -8.95 7.13 -4.84
N PHE A 305 -8.39 5.98 -5.23
CA PHE A 305 -7.44 5.92 -6.34
C PHE A 305 -8.19 5.79 -7.67
N GLU A 306 -7.76 6.57 -8.65
CA GLU A 306 -8.16 6.48 -10.04
C GLU A 306 -6.92 6.28 -10.91
N CYS A 307 -7.07 5.59 -12.04
CA CYS A 307 -5.93 5.18 -12.86
C CYS A 307 -6.15 5.58 -14.31
N SER A 308 -5.20 6.30 -14.87
CA SER A 308 -5.12 6.65 -16.28
C SER A 308 -3.87 6.09 -16.93
N GLN A 309 -3.91 5.91 -18.23
CA GLN A 309 -2.75 5.46 -19.01
C GLN A 309 -2.38 6.49 -20.04
N GLU A 310 -1.10 6.80 -20.09
CA GLU A 310 -0.47 7.63 -21.11
C GLU A 310 0.54 6.82 -21.94
N LYS A 311 0.94 7.38 -23.10
CA LYS A 311 1.87 6.69 -24.00
C LYS A 311 3.28 6.52 -23.43
N THR A 312 3.72 7.49 -22.63
CA THR A 312 5.07 7.52 -22.04
C THR A 312 5.03 8.16 -20.66
N GLN A 313 6.09 7.96 -19.89
CA GLN A 313 6.27 8.61 -18.59
C GLN A 313 6.27 10.14 -18.70
N ASP A 314 6.82 10.71 -19.78
CA ASP A 314 6.79 12.15 -20.04
C ASP A 314 5.37 12.68 -20.25
N HIS A 315 4.49 11.91 -20.87
CA HIS A 315 3.08 12.28 -20.97
C HIS A 315 2.38 12.27 -19.60
N CYS A 316 2.73 11.33 -18.72
CA CYS A 316 2.27 11.35 -17.34
C CYS A 316 2.76 12.61 -16.60
N LEU A 317 4.01 13.00 -16.77
CA LEU A 317 4.54 14.23 -16.17
C LEU A 317 3.86 15.49 -16.72
N LYS A 318 3.52 15.52 -18.01
CA LYS A 318 2.71 16.60 -18.61
C LYS A 318 1.31 16.65 -18.03
N ALA A 319 0.66 15.49 -17.86
CA ALA A 319 -0.66 15.39 -17.23
C ALA A 319 -0.64 15.89 -15.77
N ILE A 320 0.41 15.56 -15.00
CA ILE A 320 0.61 16.08 -13.63
C ILE A 320 0.78 17.60 -13.65
N LYS A 321 1.59 18.14 -14.57
CA LYS A 321 1.80 19.59 -14.72
C LYS A 321 0.51 20.33 -15.12
N ALA A 322 -0.32 19.70 -15.95
CA ALA A 322 -1.61 20.25 -16.39
C ALA A 322 -2.73 20.10 -15.32
N GLY A 323 -2.53 19.27 -14.30
CA GLY A 323 -3.55 18.98 -13.30
C GLY A 323 -4.52 17.85 -13.69
N ASP A 324 -4.25 17.11 -14.77
CA ASP A 324 -5.07 15.98 -15.23
C ASP A 324 -4.75 14.68 -14.49
N ALA A 325 -3.56 14.58 -13.90
CA ALA A 325 -3.14 13.51 -13.00
C ALA A 325 -2.50 14.08 -11.73
N ASP A 326 -2.41 13.26 -10.69
CA ASP A 326 -1.86 13.66 -9.40
C ASP A 326 -0.53 12.97 -9.10
N LEU A 327 -0.40 11.70 -9.49
CA LEU A 327 0.71 10.84 -9.11
C LEU A 327 1.26 10.05 -10.30
N THR A 328 2.57 9.91 -10.34
CA THR A 328 3.26 8.88 -11.14
C THR A 328 4.52 8.43 -10.43
N ILE A 329 5.06 7.27 -10.81
CA ILE A 329 6.30 6.75 -10.23
C ILE A 329 7.46 6.95 -11.21
N LEU A 330 8.60 7.38 -10.70
CA LEU A 330 9.81 7.62 -11.49
C LEU A 330 10.98 6.80 -10.99
N GLU A 331 11.83 6.35 -11.90
CA GLU A 331 13.18 5.92 -11.54
C GLU A 331 13.99 7.12 -11.00
N GLY A 332 14.81 6.88 -9.97
CA GLY A 332 15.54 7.95 -9.28
C GLY A 332 16.35 8.86 -10.19
N GLY A 333 16.95 8.31 -11.27
CA GLY A 333 17.69 9.09 -12.26
C GLY A 333 16.86 10.10 -13.05
N SER A 334 15.53 9.94 -13.10
CA SER A 334 14.62 10.83 -13.85
C SER A 334 14.10 12.01 -13.02
N VAL A 335 14.29 12.01 -11.70
CA VAL A 335 13.69 12.98 -10.77
C VAL A 335 14.13 14.41 -11.07
N LEU A 336 15.44 14.63 -11.25
CA LEU A 336 15.99 15.97 -11.52
C LEU A 336 15.38 16.61 -12.76
N ARG A 337 15.21 15.81 -13.83
CA ARG A 337 14.57 16.28 -15.08
C ARG A 337 13.09 16.56 -14.85
N ALA A 338 12.39 15.67 -14.14
CA ALA A 338 10.98 15.86 -13.82
C ALA A 338 10.75 17.16 -13.02
N THR A 339 11.61 17.45 -12.06
CA THR A 339 11.54 18.68 -11.27
C THR A 339 11.79 19.92 -12.15
N LYS A 340 12.84 19.93 -12.99
CA LYS A 340 13.20 21.09 -13.79
C LYS A 340 12.24 21.38 -14.93
N GLU A 341 11.78 20.37 -15.65
CA GLU A 341 11.02 20.53 -16.89
C GLU A 341 9.51 20.49 -16.66
N PHE A 342 9.06 19.72 -15.67
CA PHE A 342 7.64 19.45 -15.44
C PHE A 342 7.10 19.99 -14.13
N ASN A 343 7.92 20.67 -13.31
CA ASN A 343 7.54 21.16 -11.98
C ASN A 343 6.99 20.02 -11.09
N ALA A 344 7.57 18.83 -11.18
CA ALA A 344 7.21 17.68 -10.36
C ALA A 344 8.09 17.62 -9.10
N ALA A 345 7.48 17.31 -7.96
CA ALA A 345 8.17 17.14 -6.69
C ALA A 345 8.07 15.68 -6.22
N PRO A 346 9.17 15.05 -5.77
CA PRO A 346 9.12 13.75 -5.12
C PRO A 346 8.43 13.87 -3.76
N ILE A 347 7.47 12.98 -3.47
CA ILE A 347 6.69 12.99 -2.23
C ILE A 347 6.86 11.70 -1.42
N ILE A 348 7.18 10.58 -2.07
CA ILE A 348 7.41 9.29 -1.41
C ILE A 348 8.57 8.60 -2.13
N ALA A 349 9.50 8.01 -1.37
CA ALA A 349 10.56 7.16 -1.89
C ALA A 349 10.30 5.69 -1.56
N GLU A 350 10.65 4.77 -2.45
CA GLU A 350 10.65 3.34 -2.15
C GLU A 350 11.84 2.99 -1.25
N LEU A 351 11.61 2.13 -0.28
CA LEU A 351 12.64 1.52 0.57
C LEU A 351 12.81 0.05 0.21
N TYR A 352 14.03 -0.43 0.07
CA TYR A 352 14.35 -1.77 -0.42
C TYR A 352 15.14 -2.57 0.63
N GLY A 353 14.80 -2.58 1.82
CA GLY A 353 15.53 -3.34 2.84
C GLY A 353 14.70 -3.62 4.08
N SER A 354 15.25 -4.41 4.98
CA SER A 354 14.62 -4.71 6.26
C SER A 354 14.78 -3.59 7.30
N GLY A 355 15.55 -2.54 6.99
CA GLY A 355 15.77 -1.39 7.86
C GLY A 355 15.04 -0.13 7.39
N SER A 356 14.60 0.69 8.32
CA SER A 356 13.84 1.91 8.05
C SER A 356 14.62 3.02 7.33
N THR A 357 15.91 2.84 7.10
CA THR A 357 16.82 3.82 6.48
C THR A 357 17.50 3.30 5.21
N ASP A 358 17.26 2.04 4.82
CA ASP A 358 17.85 1.48 3.62
C ASP A 358 17.09 1.94 2.38
N LEU A 359 17.59 2.99 1.74
CA LEU A 359 17.07 3.52 0.48
C LEU A 359 17.34 2.58 -0.71
N GLY A 360 17.96 1.41 -0.48
CA GLY A 360 18.24 0.41 -1.51
C GLY A 360 19.07 0.99 -2.65
N GLU A 361 20.09 1.74 -2.30
CA GLU A 361 21.03 2.32 -3.25
C GLU A 361 21.58 1.23 -4.16
N ARG A 362 21.36 1.39 -5.46
CA ARG A 362 21.91 0.47 -6.46
C ARG A 362 23.13 1.08 -7.10
N PRO A 363 24.33 0.58 -6.75
CA PRO A 363 25.54 1.05 -7.39
C PRO A 363 25.52 0.80 -8.90
N ALA A 364 25.85 1.84 -9.67
CA ALA A 364 26.22 1.71 -11.06
C ALA A 364 27.68 1.26 -11.13
N ILE A 365 27.99 0.24 -11.91
CA ILE A 365 29.33 -0.32 -12.02
C ILE A 365 29.79 -0.37 -13.47
N ALA A 366 31.08 -0.21 -13.67
CA ALA A 366 31.77 -0.50 -14.92
C ALA A 366 32.47 -1.86 -14.78
N ILE A 367 32.23 -2.75 -15.71
CA ILE A 367 32.77 -4.11 -15.72
C ILE A 367 33.64 -4.30 -16.96
N VAL A 368 34.81 -4.89 -16.76
CA VAL A 368 35.73 -5.30 -17.81
C VAL A 368 36.10 -6.78 -17.67
N GLN A 369 36.59 -7.40 -18.74
CA GLN A 369 37.14 -8.75 -18.64
C GLN A 369 38.52 -8.73 -17.96
N LYS A 370 38.84 -9.74 -17.15
CA LYS A 370 40.19 -9.88 -16.52
C LYS A 370 41.32 -9.84 -17.52
N SER A 371 41.11 -10.37 -18.71
CA SER A 371 42.08 -10.36 -19.82
C SER A 371 42.26 -9.00 -20.51
N SER A 372 41.39 -8.01 -20.19
CA SER A 372 41.44 -6.67 -20.80
C SER A 372 42.70 -5.89 -20.32
N SER A 373 43.22 -5.01 -21.19
CA SER A 373 44.28 -4.05 -20.86
C SER A 373 43.77 -2.76 -20.21
N ILE A 374 42.46 -2.61 -20.01
CA ILE A 374 41.82 -1.42 -19.44
C ILE A 374 42.04 -1.43 -17.93
N ASN A 375 42.71 -0.42 -17.38
CA ASN A 375 43.01 -0.29 -15.93
C ASN A 375 42.52 1.04 -15.32
N LYS A 376 42.14 2.00 -16.14
CA LYS A 376 41.65 3.31 -15.72
C LYS A 376 40.65 3.87 -16.75
N LEU A 377 39.93 4.92 -16.37
CA LEU A 377 38.84 5.49 -17.22
C LEU A 377 39.38 6.04 -18.55
N GLU A 378 40.60 6.56 -18.60
CA GLU A 378 41.23 7.08 -19.82
C GLU A 378 41.46 5.98 -20.86
N ASP A 379 41.69 4.75 -20.43
CA ASP A 379 41.90 3.60 -21.32
C ASP A 379 40.61 3.20 -22.09
N LEU A 380 39.44 3.74 -21.69
CA LEU A 380 38.17 3.52 -22.34
C LEU A 380 38.05 4.27 -23.67
N ARG A 381 38.86 5.31 -23.89
CA ARG A 381 38.81 6.09 -25.14
C ARG A 381 39.06 5.19 -26.36
N GLY A 382 38.14 5.25 -27.32
CA GLY A 382 38.22 4.45 -28.54
C GLY A 382 37.90 2.96 -28.37
N LYS A 383 37.52 2.52 -27.14
CA LYS A 383 37.05 1.16 -26.89
C LYS A 383 35.58 0.99 -27.26
N LYS A 384 35.10 -0.23 -27.25
CA LYS A 384 33.67 -0.56 -27.47
C LYS A 384 32.93 -0.64 -26.15
N SER A 385 31.72 -0.10 -26.09
CA SER A 385 30.95 -0.07 -24.83
C SER A 385 29.58 -0.73 -24.94
N CYS A 386 29.14 -1.31 -23.83
CA CYS A 386 27.83 -1.89 -23.64
C CYS A 386 27.09 -1.15 -22.54
N HIS A 387 25.92 -0.57 -22.86
CA HIS A 387 25.11 0.23 -21.95
C HIS A 387 23.77 -0.44 -21.70
N SER A 388 23.26 -0.39 -20.48
CA SER A 388 21.96 -0.97 -20.14
C SER A 388 20.75 -0.19 -20.67
N GLY A 389 20.97 1.03 -21.21
CA GLY A 389 19.95 1.85 -21.88
C GLY A 389 20.46 3.25 -22.22
N TYR A 390 19.87 3.86 -23.23
CA TYR A 390 20.21 5.20 -23.72
C TYR A 390 19.39 6.27 -23.00
N LYS A 391 20.06 7.26 -22.42
CA LYS A 391 19.47 8.45 -21.73
C LYS A 391 18.49 8.21 -20.58
N SER A 392 17.95 7.04 -20.43
CA SER A 392 16.87 6.74 -19.46
C SER A 392 17.32 5.88 -18.28
N ASN A 393 18.52 5.35 -18.31
CA ASN A 393 19.03 4.42 -17.30
C ASN A 393 20.20 5.04 -16.55
N PHE A 394 20.11 5.10 -15.23
CA PHE A 394 21.16 5.67 -14.40
C PHE A 394 22.48 4.93 -14.59
N ALA A 395 22.49 3.62 -14.36
CA ALA A 395 23.71 2.82 -14.39
C ALA A 395 24.33 2.71 -15.79
N GLY A 396 23.50 2.62 -16.82
CA GLY A 396 23.94 2.46 -18.20
C GLY A 396 24.30 3.75 -18.92
N TRP A 397 23.84 4.90 -18.45
CA TRP A 397 24.04 6.15 -19.19
C TRP A 397 24.48 7.32 -18.31
N LEU A 398 23.67 7.66 -17.30
CA LEU A 398 23.92 8.87 -16.52
C LEU A 398 25.18 8.76 -15.63
N ALA A 399 25.41 7.60 -15.03
CA ALA A 399 26.58 7.39 -14.17
C ALA A 399 27.89 7.39 -14.97
N PRO A 400 28.04 6.64 -16.09
CA PRO A 400 29.25 6.75 -16.90
C PRO A 400 29.46 8.15 -17.48
N LEU A 401 28.42 8.84 -17.98
CA LEU A 401 28.54 10.22 -18.44
C LEU A 401 29.06 11.14 -17.34
N ARG A 402 28.47 11.06 -16.15
CA ARG A 402 28.87 11.87 -14.99
C ARG A 402 30.33 11.64 -14.63
N ILE A 403 30.75 10.37 -14.50
CA ILE A 403 32.10 10.05 -14.04
C ILE A 403 33.16 10.45 -15.07
N LEU A 404 32.88 10.26 -16.38
CA LEU A 404 33.78 10.69 -17.43
C LEU A 404 33.87 12.22 -17.51
N LYS A 405 32.78 12.96 -17.26
CA LYS A 405 32.81 14.43 -17.15
C LYS A 405 33.61 14.90 -15.94
N GLN A 406 33.43 14.29 -14.78
CA GLN A 406 34.19 14.62 -13.57
C GLN A 406 35.70 14.42 -13.73
N ASN A 407 36.09 13.47 -14.58
CA ASN A 407 37.51 13.22 -14.91
C ASN A 407 37.97 13.98 -16.18
N ASN A 408 37.22 14.95 -16.67
CA ASN A 408 37.55 15.77 -17.85
C ASN A 408 37.79 14.95 -19.14
N LEU A 409 37.21 13.76 -19.25
CA LEU A 409 37.36 12.89 -20.42
C LEU A 409 36.35 13.20 -21.53
N VAL A 410 35.19 13.75 -21.13
CA VAL A 410 34.12 14.25 -22.01
C VAL A 410 33.54 15.54 -21.41
N ASN A 411 33.04 16.46 -22.24
CA ASN A 411 32.45 17.72 -21.82
C ASN A 411 30.93 17.72 -21.92
N SER A 412 30.40 16.94 -22.85
CA SER A 412 28.98 16.88 -23.18
C SER A 412 28.51 15.44 -23.33
N GLU A 413 27.21 15.27 -23.51
CA GLU A 413 26.62 13.98 -23.83
C GLU A 413 26.99 13.54 -25.26
N ASP A 414 27.13 14.50 -26.17
CA ASP A 414 27.53 14.22 -27.54
C ASP A 414 28.98 13.72 -27.59
N ASP A 415 29.86 14.29 -26.78
CA ASP A 415 31.27 13.82 -26.67
C ASP A 415 31.33 12.36 -26.17
N LEU A 416 30.36 11.92 -25.37
CA LEU A 416 30.29 10.52 -24.89
C LEU A 416 30.08 9.57 -26.07
N ILE A 417 29.27 9.98 -27.08
CA ILE A 417 29.01 9.18 -28.28
C ILE A 417 30.30 8.95 -29.09
N ASP A 418 31.15 9.96 -29.16
CA ASP A 418 32.39 9.91 -29.91
C ASP A 418 33.59 9.39 -29.07
N PHE A 419 33.42 9.33 -27.77
CA PHE A 419 34.45 8.81 -26.85
C PHE A 419 34.73 7.33 -27.12
N PHE A 420 33.69 6.55 -27.45
CA PHE A 420 33.79 5.15 -27.79
C PHE A 420 33.88 4.94 -29.32
N SER A 421 34.58 3.88 -29.77
CA SER A 421 34.67 3.52 -31.19
C SER A 421 33.35 2.97 -31.74
N GLY A 422 32.50 2.36 -30.86
CA GLY A 422 31.18 1.85 -31.17
C GLY A 422 30.52 1.33 -29.88
N SER A 423 29.21 1.38 -29.82
CA SER A 423 28.48 1.04 -28.59
C SER A 423 27.23 0.20 -28.91
N CYS A 424 26.72 -0.47 -27.84
CA CYS A 424 25.35 -0.88 -27.78
C CYS A 424 24.65 -0.11 -26.65
N ALA A 425 23.72 0.78 -27.00
CA ALA A 425 22.90 1.54 -26.08
C ALA A 425 21.43 1.42 -26.49
N PRO A 426 20.68 0.40 -26.01
CA PRO A 426 19.28 0.21 -26.36
C PRO A 426 18.44 1.46 -26.09
N GLY A 427 17.60 1.84 -27.05
CA GLY A 427 16.85 3.09 -27.05
C GLY A 427 17.50 4.25 -27.81
N ALA A 428 18.75 4.08 -28.25
CA ALA A 428 19.41 5.07 -29.13
C ALA A 428 18.79 5.12 -30.53
N PRO A 429 18.95 6.24 -31.27
CA PRO A 429 18.48 6.35 -32.64
C PRO A 429 19.02 5.22 -33.52
N SER A 430 18.15 4.57 -34.27
CA SER A 430 18.50 3.47 -35.17
C SER A 430 19.56 3.94 -36.21
N GLY A 431 20.53 3.06 -36.48
CA GLY A 431 21.64 3.37 -37.37
C GLY A 431 22.75 4.24 -36.80
N SER A 432 22.61 4.72 -35.56
CA SER A 432 23.67 5.49 -34.88
C SER A 432 24.85 4.61 -34.47
N LYS A 433 26.00 5.24 -34.22
CA LYS A 433 27.20 4.61 -33.65
C LYS A 433 26.93 3.86 -32.35
N LEU A 434 25.89 4.31 -31.61
CA LEU A 434 25.41 3.69 -30.37
C LEU A 434 24.70 2.35 -30.56
N CYS A 435 24.38 1.94 -31.78
CA CYS A 435 23.71 0.69 -32.11
C CYS A 435 24.63 -0.36 -32.74
N GLN A 436 25.88 0.01 -33.06
CA GLN A 436 26.81 -0.85 -33.83
C GLN A 436 27.11 -2.18 -33.15
N GLN A 437 27.23 -2.19 -31.84
CA GLN A 437 27.54 -3.39 -31.03
C GLN A 437 26.30 -4.15 -30.55
N CYS A 438 25.11 -3.63 -30.79
CA CYS A 438 23.86 -4.29 -30.43
C CYS A 438 23.63 -5.56 -31.25
N ALA A 439 23.05 -6.59 -30.62
CA ALA A 439 22.82 -7.88 -31.25
C ALA A 439 21.56 -7.91 -32.12
N GLY A 440 20.57 -7.07 -31.79
CA GLY A 440 19.25 -7.14 -32.39
C GLY A 440 18.44 -8.34 -31.94
N ASN A 441 17.49 -8.76 -32.75
CA ASN A 441 16.58 -9.86 -32.44
C ASN A 441 17.24 -11.24 -32.71
N LEU A 442 17.87 -11.82 -31.72
CA LEU A 442 18.51 -13.14 -31.82
C LEU A 442 17.51 -14.31 -32.02
N ALA A 443 16.22 -14.10 -31.84
CA ALA A 443 15.20 -15.12 -32.12
C ALA A 443 14.91 -15.28 -33.63
N SER A 444 15.42 -14.37 -34.46
CA SER A 444 15.27 -14.41 -35.94
C SER A 444 16.53 -14.90 -36.61
N ASN A 445 16.36 -15.85 -37.54
CA ASN A 445 17.41 -16.30 -38.45
C ASN A 445 17.59 -15.39 -39.66
N ASP A 446 16.69 -14.46 -39.91
CA ASP A 446 16.80 -13.45 -40.96
C ASP A 446 17.63 -12.27 -40.47
N ASP A 447 18.76 -12.01 -41.09
CA ASP A 447 19.68 -10.92 -40.73
C ASP A 447 19.01 -9.56 -40.78
N ARG A 448 18.09 -9.32 -41.73
CA ARG A 448 17.37 -8.06 -41.84
C ARG A 448 16.43 -7.84 -40.66
N VAL A 449 15.72 -8.88 -40.21
CA VAL A 449 14.84 -8.82 -39.03
C VAL A 449 15.67 -8.67 -37.77
N ARG A 450 16.81 -9.37 -37.69
CA ARG A 450 17.74 -9.25 -36.56
C ARG A 450 18.30 -7.83 -36.48
N ASP A 451 18.79 -7.27 -37.57
CA ASP A 451 19.37 -5.93 -37.59
C ASP A 451 18.32 -4.82 -37.39
N ALA A 452 17.09 -5.01 -37.85
CA ALA A 452 15.99 -4.10 -37.57
C ALA A 452 15.61 -4.06 -36.07
N GLY A 453 15.98 -5.10 -35.31
CA GLY A 453 15.83 -5.17 -33.83
C GLY A 453 16.91 -4.42 -33.05
N LYS A 454 18.01 -4.00 -33.68
CA LYS A 454 19.11 -3.29 -33.00
C LYS A 454 18.62 -1.98 -32.38
N CYS A 455 19.10 -1.71 -31.19
CA CYS A 455 18.71 -0.56 -30.35
C CYS A 455 17.23 -0.48 -29.96
N LYS A 456 16.41 -1.47 -30.21
CA LYS A 456 15.05 -1.53 -29.65
C LYS A 456 15.10 -1.65 -28.13
N THR A 457 14.07 -1.17 -27.45
CA THR A 457 13.96 -1.24 -25.97
C THR A 457 13.06 -2.39 -25.51
N ASN A 458 12.57 -3.18 -26.46
CA ASN A 458 11.73 -4.36 -26.21
C ASN A 458 12.55 -5.66 -26.32
N LYS A 459 11.87 -6.80 -26.32
CA LYS A 459 12.51 -8.13 -26.45
C LYS A 459 13.24 -8.39 -27.77
N GLU A 460 13.14 -7.47 -28.74
CA GLU A 460 13.84 -7.58 -30.02
C GLU A 460 15.34 -7.29 -29.87
N GLU A 461 15.76 -6.48 -28.87
CA GLU A 461 17.17 -6.25 -28.60
C GLU A 461 17.65 -7.14 -27.45
N ALA A 462 18.58 -8.04 -27.73
CA ALA A 462 19.07 -9.02 -26.76
C ALA A 462 19.87 -8.41 -25.60
N TYR A 463 20.45 -7.22 -25.80
CA TYR A 463 21.32 -6.59 -24.81
C TYR A 463 20.64 -5.48 -23.99
N VAL A 464 19.33 -5.41 -24.01
CA VAL A 464 18.57 -4.46 -23.20
C VAL A 464 18.73 -4.75 -21.70
N GLY A 465 18.83 -3.71 -20.89
CA GLY A 465 18.93 -3.84 -19.43
C GLY A 465 20.18 -4.62 -19.00
N ASN A 466 19.99 -5.69 -18.23
CA ASN A 466 21.09 -6.54 -17.75
C ASN A 466 21.83 -7.26 -18.89
N GLY A 467 21.25 -7.32 -20.08
CA GLY A 467 21.89 -7.86 -21.28
C GLY A 467 23.15 -7.10 -21.72
N ALA A 468 23.39 -5.87 -21.22
CA ALA A 468 24.65 -5.18 -21.44
C ALA A 468 25.86 -5.98 -20.91
N LEU A 469 25.69 -6.75 -19.82
CA LEU A 469 26.72 -7.67 -19.34
C LEU A 469 26.95 -8.84 -20.32
N THR A 470 25.89 -9.36 -20.92
CA THR A 470 25.96 -10.38 -21.98
C THR A 470 26.68 -9.85 -23.22
N CYS A 471 26.46 -8.57 -23.58
CA CYS A 471 27.19 -7.88 -24.65
C CYS A 471 28.72 -7.91 -24.42
N LEU A 472 29.16 -7.64 -23.19
CA LEU A 472 30.58 -7.75 -22.80
C LEU A 472 31.08 -9.20 -22.88
N LEU A 473 30.33 -10.14 -22.32
CA LEU A 473 30.71 -11.57 -22.28
C LEU A 473 30.80 -12.18 -23.68
N ASN A 474 29.98 -11.70 -24.61
CA ASN A 474 30.00 -12.11 -26.02
C ASN A 474 31.10 -11.39 -26.85
N GLY A 475 31.96 -10.59 -26.22
CA GLY A 475 33.06 -9.89 -26.87
C GLY A 475 32.60 -8.75 -27.81
N LYS A 476 31.38 -8.27 -27.68
CA LYS A 476 30.84 -7.14 -28.45
C LYS A 476 31.25 -5.79 -27.89
N GLY A 477 31.64 -5.75 -26.61
CA GLY A 477 32.19 -4.57 -25.95
C GLY A 477 33.41 -4.90 -25.13
N ASP A 478 34.19 -3.89 -24.78
CA ASP A 478 35.36 -3.94 -23.92
C ASP A 478 35.01 -3.55 -22.47
N VAL A 479 33.91 -2.82 -22.30
CA VAL A 479 33.35 -2.40 -21.01
C VAL A 479 31.83 -2.50 -21.03
N ALA A 480 31.23 -2.90 -19.91
CA ALA A 480 29.79 -2.86 -19.67
C ALA A 480 29.45 -1.92 -18.50
N PHE A 481 28.43 -1.07 -18.69
CA PHE A 481 27.87 -0.19 -17.67
C PHE A 481 26.50 -0.71 -17.25
N VAL A 482 26.41 -1.22 -16.03
CA VAL A 482 25.22 -1.92 -15.51
C VAL A 482 24.99 -1.60 -14.05
N PRO A 483 23.76 -1.80 -13.51
CA PRO A 483 23.58 -1.81 -12.06
C PRO A 483 24.26 -3.05 -11.44
N SER A 484 24.70 -2.96 -10.19
CA SER A 484 25.33 -4.08 -9.46
C SER A 484 24.46 -5.34 -9.43
N THR A 485 23.14 -5.18 -9.48
CA THR A 485 22.17 -6.29 -9.54
C THR A 485 22.28 -7.15 -10.81
N ALA A 486 22.96 -6.66 -11.86
CA ALA A 486 23.22 -7.44 -13.07
C ALA A 486 24.21 -8.60 -12.82
N LEU A 487 24.94 -8.58 -11.72
CA LEU A 487 25.86 -9.65 -11.31
C LEU A 487 25.12 -10.85 -10.70
N ASN A 488 23.88 -10.68 -10.27
CA ASN A 488 23.09 -11.76 -9.72
C ASN A 488 22.91 -12.88 -10.76
N ASN A 489 23.27 -14.11 -10.40
CA ASN A 489 23.18 -15.29 -11.26
C ASN A 489 24.09 -15.26 -12.52
N THR A 490 25.14 -14.45 -12.52
CA THR A 490 26.13 -14.39 -13.61
C THR A 490 27.45 -15.02 -13.18
N ASP A 491 28.04 -15.86 -14.06
CA ASP A 491 29.42 -16.31 -13.86
C ASP A 491 30.38 -15.12 -13.98
N SER A 492 30.84 -14.63 -12.86
CA SER A 492 31.73 -13.48 -12.74
C SER A 492 33.22 -13.84 -12.67
N SER A 493 33.56 -15.13 -12.82
CA SER A 493 34.94 -15.62 -12.66
C SER A 493 35.97 -14.92 -13.54
N ARG A 494 35.53 -14.45 -14.72
CA ARG A 494 36.37 -13.75 -15.72
C ARG A 494 36.22 -12.24 -15.73
N LEU A 495 35.52 -11.67 -14.76
CA LEU A 495 35.16 -10.25 -14.71
C LEU A 495 35.84 -9.53 -13.54
N GLU A 496 36.09 -8.24 -13.74
CA GLU A 496 36.54 -7.29 -12.71
C GLU A 496 35.82 -5.96 -12.87
N LEU A 497 35.75 -5.22 -11.77
CA LEU A 497 35.27 -3.84 -11.76
C LEU A 497 36.38 -2.89 -12.24
N LEU A 498 36.01 -1.89 -13.04
CA LEU A 498 36.85 -0.74 -13.32
C LEU A 498 36.46 0.39 -12.38
N CYS A 499 37.39 0.81 -11.52
CA CYS A 499 37.12 1.80 -10.50
C CYS A 499 37.27 3.24 -11.03
N PRO A 500 36.41 4.18 -10.59
CA PRO A 500 36.46 5.58 -11.04
C PRO A 500 37.78 6.30 -10.63
N ASN A 501 38.41 5.88 -9.56
CA ASN A 501 39.69 6.45 -9.08
C ASN A 501 40.92 5.74 -9.67
N GLY A 502 40.71 4.94 -10.69
CA GLY A 502 41.76 4.11 -11.31
C GLY A 502 41.93 2.75 -10.66
N GLY A 503 42.48 1.82 -11.45
CA GLY A 503 42.64 0.42 -11.03
C GLY A 503 41.38 -0.43 -11.22
N ARG A 504 41.55 -1.68 -10.87
CA ARG A 504 40.49 -2.69 -10.91
C ARG A 504 40.20 -3.26 -9.52
N ALA A 505 39.03 -3.79 -9.32
CA ALA A 505 38.64 -4.49 -8.11
C ALA A 505 37.91 -5.80 -8.41
N PRO A 506 37.96 -6.79 -7.51
CA PRO A 506 37.09 -7.94 -7.56
C PRO A 506 35.61 -7.53 -7.61
N ILE A 507 34.80 -8.37 -8.26
CA ILE A 507 33.38 -8.09 -8.50
C ILE A 507 32.57 -7.88 -7.21
N ASP A 508 32.95 -8.52 -6.10
CA ASP A 508 32.31 -8.40 -4.79
C ASP A 508 32.58 -7.07 -4.07
N GLN A 509 33.53 -6.26 -4.59
CA GLN A 509 33.89 -4.96 -4.00
C GLN A 509 33.14 -3.77 -4.63
N TRP A 510 31.98 -4.01 -5.24
CA TRP A 510 31.17 -2.98 -5.89
C TRP A 510 30.72 -1.85 -4.95
N GLN A 511 30.64 -2.08 -3.64
CA GLN A 511 30.31 -1.02 -2.68
C GLN A 511 31.38 0.10 -2.66
N ARG A 512 32.64 -0.24 -2.91
CA ARG A 512 33.78 0.70 -2.91
C ARG A 512 34.18 1.13 -4.33
N CYS A 513 33.94 0.28 -5.32
CA CYS A 513 34.31 0.48 -6.71
C CYS A 513 33.06 0.60 -7.57
N ASN A 514 32.41 1.76 -7.55
CA ASN A 514 31.22 2.06 -8.33
C ASN A 514 31.26 3.47 -8.91
N LEU A 515 30.43 3.73 -9.90
CA LEU A 515 30.33 5.02 -10.60
C LEU A 515 29.33 5.99 -9.93
N GLY A 516 28.73 5.57 -8.84
CA GLY A 516 27.71 6.29 -8.09
C GLY A 516 26.52 5.42 -7.76
N LEU A 517 25.70 5.90 -6.83
CA LEU A 517 24.52 5.22 -6.33
C LEU A 517 23.28 5.74 -7.05
N GLU A 518 22.48 4.82 -7.58
CA GLU A 518 21.18 5.18 -8.15
C GLU A 518 20.22 5.49 -7.01
N PRO A 519 19.60 6.69 -6.98
CA PRO A 519 18.58 6.99 -6.00
C PRO A 519 17.38 6.03 -6.14
N PRO A 520 16.62 5.81 -5.05
CA PRO A 520 15.43 4.95 -5.11
C PRO A 520 14.41 5.49 -6.10
N ARG A 521 13.48 4.63 -6.49
CA ARG A 521 12.28 5.06 -7.21
C ARG A 521 11.46 5.96 -6.30
N VAL A 522 10.82 6.96 -6.89
CA VAL A 522 10.00 7.91 -6.14
C VAL A 522 8.63 8.07 -6.78
N ILE A 523 7.65 8.34 -5.96
CA ILE A 523 6.35 8.82 -6.39
C ILE A 523 6.44 10.35 -6.41
N VAL A 524 6.05 10.94 -7.52
CA VAL A 524 6.06 12.38 -7.73
C VAL A 524 4.65 12.92 -7.90
N SER A 525 4.47 14.16 -7.49
CA SER A 525 3.26 14.96 -7.71
C SER A 525 3.64 16.34 -8.24
N SER A 526 2.65 17.20 -8.54
CA SER A 526 2.92 18.58 -8.92
C SER A 526 3.44 19.39 -7.72
N ALA A 527 4.54 20.10 -7.89
CA ALA A 527 5.08 21.03 -6.89
C ALA A 527 4.16 22.25 -6.64
N ALA A 528 3.17 22.47 -7.48
CA ALA A 528 2.18 23.54 -7.32
C ALA A 528 1.02 23.17 -6.36
N LYS A 529 0.93 21.90 -5.92
CA LYS A 529 -0.10 21.50 -4.97
C LYS A 529 0.15 22.09 -3.58
N THR A 530 -0.92 22.35 -2.85
CA THR A 530 -0.84 22.77 -1.45
C THR A 530 -0.26 21.65 -0.58
N ALA A 531 0.32 22.01 0.57
CA ALA A 531 0.84 21.04 1.53
C ALA A 531 -0.22 20.03 1.95
N ASN A 532 -1.46 20.47 2.20
CA ASN A 532 -2.57 19.60 2.59
C ASN A 532 -2.95 18.60 1.48
N ALA A 533 -2.96 19.04 0.21
CA ALA A 533 -3.21 18.14 -0.92
C ALA A 533 -2.12 17.08 -1.06
N LEU A 534 -0.85 17.46 -0.87
CA LEU A 534 0.28 16.51 -0.87
C LEU A 534 0.22 15.54 0.32
N GLU A 535 -0.17 16.04 1.51
CA GLU A 535 -0.37 15.21 2.70
C GLU A 535 -1.43 14.13 2.45
N GLU A 536 -2.55 14.47 1.83
CA GLU A 536 -3.64 13.54 1.53
C GLU A 536 -3.21 12.45 0.54
N LEU A 537 -2.51 12.82 -0.55
CA LEU A 537 -1.95 11.88 -1.52
C LEU A 537 -0.93 10.93 -0.87
N THR A 538 -0.07 11.49 -0.02
CA THR A 538 0.93 10.73 0.74
C THR A 538 0.27 9.75 1.70
N HIS A 539 -0.73 10.19 2.46
CA HIS A 539 -1.47 9.37 3.41
C HIS A 539 -2.10 8.15 2.73
N GLY A 540 -2.86 8.35 1.66
CA GLY A 540 -3.51 7.26 0.94
C GLY A 540 -2.52 6.24 0.38
N THR A 541 -1.44 6.73 -0.22
CA THR A 541 -0.40 5.87 -0.82
C THR A 541 0.36 5.06 0.25
N LEU A 542 0.78 5.70 1.34
CA LEU A 542 1.47 5.02 2.44
C LEU A 542 0.55 4.07 3.20
N ALA A 543 -0.73 4.41 3.37
CA ALA A 543 -1.71 3.51 3.97
C ALA A 543 -1.89 2.23 3.14
N ALA A 544 -2.01 2.35 1.82
CA ALA A 544 -2.06 1.20 0.91
C ALA A 544 -0.76 0.38 0.98
N SER A 545 0.40 1.02 0.94
CA SER A 545 1.70 0.38 1.05
C SER A 545 1.83 -0.42 2.35
N THR A 546 1.53 0.19 3.49
CA THR A 546 1.59 -0.45 4.81
C THR A 546 0.63 -1.62 4.94
N LEU A 547 -0.57 -1.50 4.38
CA LEU A 547 -1.57 -2.57 4.40
C LEU A 547 -1.11 -3.78 3.59
N TYR A 548 -0.72 -3.57 2.33
CA TYR A 548 -0.44 -4.66 1.40
C TYR A 548 0.96 -5.25 1.53
N SER A 549 1.91 -4.54 2.15
CA SER A 549 3.17 -5.18 2.57
C SER A 549 2.96 -6.24 3.67
N LYS A 550 1.96 -6.03 4.54
CA LYS A 550 1.59 -6.99 5.61
C LYS A 550 0.57 -8.04 5.16
N ARG A 551 -0.13 -7.80 4.08
CA ARG A 551 -1.22 -8.64 3.57
C ARG A 551 -1.08 -8.89 2.06
N PRO A 552 0.02 -9.53 1.62
CA PRO A 552 0.21 -9.86 0.21
C PRO A 552 -0.86 -10.85 -0.32
N ASP A 553 -1.50 -11.60 0.57
CA ASP A 553 -2.66 -12.45 0.27
C ASP A 553 -3.87 -11.68 -0.28
N LEU A 554 -4.02 -10.40 0.07
CA LEU A 554 -5.11 -9.56 -0.43
C LEU A 554 -4.76 -8.86 -1.75
N LEU A 555 -3.52 -8.44 -1.89
CA LEU A 555 -2.99 -7.82 -3.10
C LEU A 555 -1.46 -7.91 -3.10
N HIS A 556 -0.89 -8.51 -4.12
CA HIS A 556 0.54 -8.44 -4.39
C HIS A 556 0.93 -7.06 -4.91
N LEU A 557 1.10 -6.11 -3.98
CA LEU A 557 1.46 -4.74 -4.35
C LEU A 557 2.92 -4.64 -4.79
N PHE A 558 3.82 -5.33 -4.08
CA PHE A 558 5.25 -5.35 -4.35
C PHE A 558 5.64 -6.62 -5.13
N GLY A 559 6.75 -6.54 -5.86
CA GLY A 559 7.25 -7.66 -6.64
C GLY A 559 6.62 -7.79 -8.04
N SER A 560 6.71 -8.98 -8.60
CA SER A 560 6.23 -9.24 -9.96
C SER A 560 4.71 -9.26 -10.06
N TRP A 561 4.19 -8.74 -11.16
CA TRP A 561 2.78 -8.75 -11.51
C TRP A 561 2.62 -9.31 -12.91
N THR A 562 1.86 -10.40 -13.06
CA THR A 562 1.69 -11.09 -14.35
C THR A 562 3.00 -11.28 -15.12
N ASP A 563 3.99 -11.88 -14.47
CA ASP A 563 5.34 -12.18 -14.99
C ASP A 563 6.20 -10.95 -15.35
N GLN A 564 5.77 -9.74 -14.98
CA GLN A 564 6.59 -8.55 -15.12
C GLN A 564 7.06 -8.05 -13.76
N PRO A 565 8.38 -7.98 -13.52
CA PRO A 565 8.91 -7.40 -12.31
C PRO A 565 8.72 -5.87 -12.30
N ASN A 566 8.62 -5.33 -11.11
CA ASN A 566 8.76 -3.89 -10.85
C ASN A 566 7.69 -2.98 -11.49
N LEU A 567 6.50 -3.49 -11.79
CA LEU A 567 5.36 -2.67 -12.21
C LEU A 567 4.80 -1.89 -11.03
N LEU A 568 4.63 -0.59 -11.18
CA LEU A 568 4.17 0.39 -10.20
C LEU A 568 5.07 0.43 -8.94
N PHE A 569 5.20 -0.70 -8.23
CA PHE A 569 6.03 -0.85 -7.03
C PHE A 569 6.94 -2.07 -7.18
N ARG A 570 8.13 -2.03 -6.57
CA ARG A 570 9.10 -3.13 -6.56
C ARG A 570 8.92 -4.05 -5.38
#